data_f9813f91d705da984bac0fbbc6cbf19f
#
_entry.id   f9813f91d705da984bac0fbbc6cbf19f
#
_cell.length_a   1.000
_cell.length_b   1.000
_cell.length_c   1.000
_cell.angle_alpha   90.00
_cell.angle_beta   90.00
_cell.angle_gamma   90.00
#
_symmetry.space_group_name_H-M   'P 1'
#
loop_
_entity.id
_entity.type
_entity.pdbx_description
1 polymer ?
#
loop_
_entity_poly.entity_id
_entity_poly.type
_entity_poly.pdbx_seq_one_letter_code
_entity_poly.pdbx_strand_id
1 'polypeptide(L)'
;MSDKEKSIHINTPSVRETKNLIVSELKSFWHELTHPKPNLVMRTKGGIDRTFLLLIILLLLVGSIMIFSSSYVYAAKKLGDSMYYVKRQTLYAGIGLLAMFGFSRLDYALIKKLTFPLFIVSYLMLAAVPVLGRSHMGATRWIKIGPIEFQPSETMKFALVLVLAFYLSYFSDKLHKFTFGILIPGTLITVVCATTIVEHHMSGTIILFLLGLFMISIAGANMKTIAIGGGAFAGVALVIVLFTDYMKNRLDAWLHAEKYLTGKGWQPYQSLLAIGAGGLFGVGLGNSLEKYLWLPEPHNDFIFAILCEELGLIGALALISLFLLLVWRGLKIARNAPDLFSSYLVLGLICKVFVQFILNIAVVTSSIPTTGISLPFISYGGTALMVQLGEMGIVLSISRYKSTPNVCVTNKPIINSEGE
;
A
#
# COMPACT_ATOMS: atom_id res chain seq x y z
N MET A 1 -46.72 -44.24 -22.55
CA MET A 1 -46.46 -42.99 -21.81
C MET A 1 -45.01 -42.65 -22.10
N SER A 2 -44.80 -41.68 -22.95
CA SER A 2 -43.49 -41.28 -23.47
C SER A 2 -43.10 -39.98 -22.79
N ASP A 3 -42.07 -40.06 -21.89
CA ASP A 3 -41.47 -38.87 -21.28
C ASP A 3 -40.55 -38.17 -22.30
N LYS A 4 -40.97 -37.01 -22.73
CA LYS A 4 -40.13 -36.11 -23.50
C LYS A 4 -39.15 -35.40 -22.57
N GLU A 5 -37.91 -35.89 -22.51
CA GLU A 5 -36.76 -35.13 -21.99
C GLU A 5 -36.62 -33.81 -22.78
N LYS A 6 -36.97 -32.71 -22.18
CA LYS A 6 -36.59 -31.38 -22.65
C LYS A 6 -35.11 -31.16 -22.38
N SER A 7 -34.25 -31.44 -23.35
CA SER A 7 -32.86 -31.03 -23.33
C SER A 7 -32.79 -29.51 -23.30
N ILE A 8 -32.35 -28.93 -22.17
CA ILE A 8 -32.05 -27.54 -22.05
C ILE A 8 -30.74 -27.31 -22.84
N HIS A 9 -30.86 -26.83 -24.08
CA HIS A 9 -29.73 -26.34 -24.84
C HIS A 9 -29.19 -25.07 -24.14
N ILE A 10 -28.16 -25.21 -23.31
CA ILE A 10 -27.37 -24.09 -22.82
C ILE A 10 -26.56 -23.58 -24.01
N ASN A 11 -27.06 -22.50 -24.63
CA ASN A 11 -26.38 -21.82 -25.74
C ASN A 11 -25.11 -21.16 -25.17
N THR A 12 -23.98 -21.86 -25.21
CA THR A 12 -22.69 -21.27 -24.85
C THR A 12 -22.30 -20.28 -25.95
N PRO A 13 -22.10 -19.00 -25.62
CA PRO A 13 -21.77 -18.00 -26.63
C PRO A 13 -20.47 -18.37 -27.34
N SER A 14 -20.42 -18.17 -28.65
CA SER A 14 -19.23 -18.42 -29.45
C SER A 14 -18.03 -17.60 -28.96
N VAL A 15 -16.81 -18.05 -29.22
CA VAL A 15 -15.57 -17.33 -28.85
C VAL A 15 -15.58 -15.90 -29.38
N ARG A 16 -16.16 -15.68 -30.56
CA ARG A 16 -16.29 -14.36 -31.21
C ARG A 16 -17.30 -13.47 -30.48
N GLU A 17 -18.42 -14.00 -30.03
CA GLU A 17 -19.43 -13.28 -29.24
C GLU A 17 -18.89 -12.92 -27.87
N THR A 18 -18.18 -13.84 -27.21
CA THR A 18 -17.52 -13.59 -25.93
C THR A 18 -16.47 -12.47 -26.07
N LYS A 19 -15.67 -12.47 -27.13
CA LYS A 19 -14.71 -11.41 -27.40
C LYS A 19 -15.38 -10.04 -27.62
N ASN A 20 -16.46 -10.01 -28.39
CA ASN A 20 -17.20 -8.77 -28.66
C ASN A 20 -17.84 -8.23 -27.38
N LEU A 21 -18.39 -9.10 -26.55
CA LEU A 21 -18.94 -8.72 -25.23
C LEU A 21 -17.87 -8.09 -24.32
N ILE A 22 -16.70 -8.72 -24.23
CA ILE A 22 -15.60 -8.18 -23.43
C ILE A 22 -15.16 -6.81 -23.95
N VAL A 23 -15.04 -6.65 -25.27
CA VAL A 23 -14.63 -5.38 -25.88
C VAL A 23 -15.66 -4.28 -25.64
N SER A 24 -16.97 -4.59 -25.74
CA SER A 24 -18.03 -3.61 -25.46
C SER A 24 -18.05 -3.19 -24.00
N GLU A 25 -17.86 -4.12 -23.07
CA GLU A 25 -17.79 -3.87 -21.64
C GLU A 25 -16.56 -3.02 -21.26
N LEU A 26 -15.41 -3.30 -21.88
CA LEU A 26 -14.21 -2.48 -21.68
C LEU A 26 -14.36 -1.07 -22.26
N LYS A 27 -15.05 -0.91 -23.39
CA LYS A 27 -15.37 0.43 -23.93
C LYS A 27 -16.28 1.22 -23.00
N SER A 28 -17.34 0.59 -22.46
CA SER A 28 -18.23 1.25 -21.49
C SER A 28 -17.53 1.60 -20.18
N PHE A 29 -16.67 0.70 -19.70
CA PHE A 29 -15.79 0.95 -18.53
C PHE A 29 -14.87 2.15 -18.78
N TRP A 30 -14.20 2.18 -19.94
CA TRP A 30 -13.32 3.29 -20.33
C TRP A 30 -14.07 4.62 -20.40
N HIS A 31 -15.26 4.61 -20.97
CA HIS A 31 -16.10 5.80 -21.04
C HIS A 31 -16.51 6.29 -19.63
N GLU A 32 -16.88 5.38 -18.70
CA GLU A 32 -17.23 5.77 -17.34
C GLU A 32 -16.02 6.18 -16.50
N LEU A 33 -14.84 5.60 -16.75
CA LEU A 33 -13.58 6.00 -16.13
C LEU A 33 -13.19 7.43 -16.51
N THR A 34 -13.39 7.80 -17.78
CA THR A 34 -13.08 9.14 -18.30
C THR A 34 -14.19 10.15 -18.02
N HIS A 35 -15.45 9.70 -17.93
CA HIS A 35 -16.64 10.53 -17.70
C HIS A 35 -17.51 9.94 -16.59
N PRO A 36 -17.01 9.92 -15.33
CA PRO A 36 -17.72 9.29 -14.23
C PRO A 36 -19.05 10.00 -13.94
N LYS A 37 -20.13 9.21 -13.93
CA LYS A 37 -21.46 9.71 -13.60
C LYS A 37 -21.48 10.22 -12.14
N PRO A 38 -22.18 11.32 -11.85
CA PRO A 38 -22.37 11.78 -10.48
C PRO A 38 -23.16 10.71 -9.71
N ASN A 39 -22.63 10.30 -8.56
CA ASN A 39 -23.35 9.35 -7.70
C ASN A 39 -24.57 10.02 -7.09
N LEU A 40 -25.77 9.52 -7.41
CA LEU A 40 -27.06 9.97 -6.87
C LEU A 40 -27.37 9.44 -5.45
N VAL A 41 -26.39 8.87 -4.75
CA VAL A 41 -26.59 8.38 -3.38
C VAL A 41 -26.81 9.57 -2.45
N MET A 42 -27.96 9.64 -1.78
CA MET A 42 -28.22 10.61 -0.72
C MET A 42 -27.20 10.40 0.41
N ARG A 43 -26.35 11.38 0.66
CA ARG A 43 -25.24 11.32 1.58
C ARG A 43 -25.49 12.25 2.75
N THR A 44 -25.52 11.71 3.94
CA THR A 44 -25.50 12.55 5.15
C THR A 44 -24.04 12.89 5.48
N LYS A 45 -23.68 14.18 5.37
CA LYS A 45 -22.37 14.69 5.81
C LYS A 45 -22.31 14.75 7.33
N GLY A 46 -21.39 13.97 7.92
CA GLY A 46 -21.05 14.03 9.33
C GLY A 46 -19.68 14.67 9.59
N GLY A 47 -19.19 14.57 10.82
CA GLY A 47 -17.81 14.91 11.16
C GLY A 47 -16.83 13.82 10.75
N ILE A 48 -15.54 14.18 10.66
CA ILE A 48 -14.42 13.23 10.44
C ILE A 48 -14.33 12.24 11.60
N ASP A 49 -13.77 11.05 11.34
CA ASP A 49 -13.53 10.06 12.39
C ASP A 49 -12.37 10.51 13.30
N ARG A 50 -12.72 11.03 14.50
CA ARG A 50 -11.76 11.59 15.45
C ARG A 50 -10.80 10.52 16.00
N THR A 51 -11.28 9.28 16.18
CA THR A 51 -10.44 8.18 16.68
C THR A 51 -9.37 7.82 15.66
N PHE A 52 -9.72 7.72 14.37
CA PHE A 52 -8.77 7.44 13.32
C PHE A 52 -7.71 8.56 13.19
N LEU A 53 -8.15 9.82 13.26
CA LEU A 53 -7.26 10.99 13.27
C LEU A 53 -6.30 10.96 14.46
N LEU A 54 -6.80 10.68 15.67
CA LEU A 54 -5.98 10.61 16.88
C LEU A 54 -4.90 9.53 16.75
N LEU A 55 -5.23 8.35 16.24
CA LEU A 55 -4.27 7.27 16.05
C LEU A 55 -3.15 7.64 15.07
N ILE A 56 -3.46 8.36 13.98
CA ILE A 56 -2.44 8.87 13.06
C ILE A 56 -1.52 9.87 13.77
N ILE A 57 -2.07 10.80 14.52
CA ILE A 57 -1.28 11.81 15.25
C ILE A 57 -0.37 11.12 16.28
N LEU A 58 -0.87 10.12 17.02
CA LEU A 58 -0.07 9.37 17.98
C LEU A 58 1.07 8.62 17.30
N LEU A 59 0.83 7.97 16.16
CA LEU A 59 1.89 7.30 15.39
C LEU A 59 2.94 8.30 14.89
N LEU A 60 2.53 9.49 14.42
CA LEU A 60 3.46 10.54 14.01
C LEU A 60 4.30 11.07 15.17
N LEU A 61 3.71 11.22 16.37
CA LEU A 61 4.43 11.66 17.56
C LEU A 61 5.49 10.61 17.96
N VAL A 62 5.11 9.34 18.04
CA VAL A 62 6.04 8.23 18.31
C VAL A 62 7.15 8.21 17.25
N GLY A 63 6.79 8.34 15.96
CA GLY A 63 7.75 8.40 14.86
C GLY A 63 8.74 9.57 14.99
N SER A 64 8.26 10.74 15.34
CA SER A 64 9.12 11.93 15.51
C SER A 64 10.13 11.75 16.65
N ILE A 65 9.69 11.17 17.77
CA ILE A 65 10.55 10.87 18.91
C ILE A 65 11.61 9.82 18.52
N MET A 66 11.17 8.75 17.85
CA MET A 66 12.07 7.66 17.44
C MET A 66 13.07 8.08 16.36
N ILE A 67 12.68 8.95 15.42
CA ILE A 67 13.61 9.52 14.44
C ILE A 67 14.67 10.37 15.15
N PHE A 68 14.28 11.20 16.11
CA PHE A 68 15.25 11.94 16.89
C PHE A 68 16.24 11.00 17.60
N SER A 69 15.73 10.01 18.34
CA SER A 69 16.57 9.08 19.08
C SER A 69 17.51 8.26 18.17
N SER A 70 16.99 7.75 17.04
CA SER A 70 17.78 6.88 16.14
C SER A 70 18.77 7.63 15.24
N SER A 71 18.51 8.91 14.93
CA SER A 71 19.29 9.63 13.90
C SER A 71 20.32 10.62 14.44
N TYR A 72 20.20 11.08 15.71
CA TYR A 72 21.00 12.23 16.17
C TYR A 72 22.52 11.96 16.14
N VAL A 73 22.98 10.75 16.48
CA VAL A 73 24.40 10.37 16.44
C VAL A 73 24.89 10.27 15.00
N TYR A 74 24.12 9.60 14.15
CA TYR A 74 24.44 9.44 12.73
C TYR A 74 24.52 10.80 12.02
N ALA A 75 23.54 11.66 12.27
CA ALA A 75 23.46 12.98 11.67
C ALA A 75 24.62 13.90 12.14
N ALA A 76 24.93 13.89 13.43
CA ALA A 76 26.07 14.66 13.97
C ALA A 76 27.38 14.25 13.33
N LYS A 77 27.66 12.94 13.21
CA LYS A 77 28.92 12.42 12.65
C LYS A 77 29.04 12.56 11.14
N LYS A 78 27.94 12.34 10.38
CA LYS A 78 27.97 12.30 8.92
C LYS A 78 27.66 13.65 8.28
N LEU A 79 26.79 14.46 8.91
CA LEU A 79 26.25 15.70 8.32
C LEU A 79 26.62 16.95 9.12
N GLY A 80 27.21 16.81 10.33
CA GLY A 80 27.57 17.92 11.20
C GLY A 80 26.37 18.60 11.90
N ASP A 81 25.14 18.18 11.66
CA ASP A 81 23.91 18.70 12.31
C ASP A 81 23.09 17.54 12.85
N SER A 82 23.10 17.35 14.17
CA SER A 82 22.35 16.28 14.85
C SER A 82 20.85 16.34 14.64
N MET A 83 20.29 17.51 14.31
CA MET A 83 18.86 17.74 14.09
C MET A 83 18.43 17.65 12.62
N TYR A 84 19.34 17.30 11.71
CA TYR A 84 19.10 17.32 10.27
C TYR A 84 17.86 16.51 9.87
N TYR A 85 17.76 15.25 10.29
CA TYR A 85 16.65 14.38 9.94
C TYR A 85 15.34 14.83 10.61
N VAL A 86 15.40 15.25 11.87
CA VAL A 86 14.22 15.74 12.61
C VAL A 86 13.62 16.98 11.95
N LYS A 87 14.45 17.99 11.61
CA LYS A 87 14.00 19.20 10.93
C LYS A 87 13.28 18.88 9.62
N ARG A 88 13.86 17.99 8.82
CA ARG A 88 13.25 17.56 7.55
C ARG A 88 11.97 16.76 7.76
N GLN A 89 11.97 15.79 8.69
CA GLN A 89 10.78 14.99 8.98
C GLN A 89 9.64 15.86 9.51
N THR A 90 9.90 16.82 10.38
CA THR A 90 8.89 17.77 10.89
C THR A 90 8.32 18.63 9.76
N LEU A 91 9.16 19.09 8.83
CA LEU A 91 8.70 19.83 7.65
C LEU A 91 7.78 18.95 6.77
N TYR A 92 8.21 17.74 6.43
CA TYR A 92 7.41 16.81 5.62
C TYR A 92 6.12 16.39 6.33
N ALA A 93 6.17 16.16 7.64
CA ALA A 93 4.99 15.86 8.46
C ALA A 93 4.02 17.05 8.47
N GLY A 94 4.51 18.28 8.61
CA GLY A 94 3.70 19.50 8.54
C GLY A 94 2.98 19.66 7.20
N ILE A 95 3.71 19.52 6.08
CA ILE A 95 3.13 19.58 4.74
C ILE A 95 2.13 18.42 4.54
N GLY A 96 2.49 17.20 4.99
CA GLY A 96 1.62 16.03 4.93
C GLY A 96 0.34 16.19 5.73
N LEU A 97 0.40 16.78 6.94
CA LEU A 97 -0.78 17.10 7.75
C LEU A 97 -1.67 18.14 7.06
N LEU A 98 -1.10 19.18 6.47
CA LEU A 98 -1.86 20.15 5.68
C LEU A 98 -2.56 19.46 4.49
N ALA A 99 -1.87 18.58 3.77
CA ALA A 99 -2.46 17.77 2.72
C ALA A 99 -3.58 16.86 3.26
N MET A 100 -3.35 16.18 4.39
CA MET A 100 -4.34 15.33 5.04
C MET A 100 -5.62 16.10 5.40
N PHE A 101 -5.50 17.28 6.01
CA PHE A 101 -6.66 18.12 6.32
C PHE A 101 -7.32 18.68 5.06
N GLY A 102 -6.55 19.05 4.03
CA GLY A 102 -7.08 19.47 2.74
C GLY A 102 -7.91 18.36 2.09
N PHE A 103 -7.33 17.17 1.91
CA PHE A 103 -8.02 16.02 1.33
C PHE A 103 -9.20 15.53 2.18
N SER A 104 -9.15 15.67 3.50
CA SER A 104 -10.26 15.31 4.37
C SER A 104 -11.52 16.16 4.15
N ARG A 105 -11.37 17.35 3.56
CA ARG A 105 -12.47 18.26 3.22
C ARG A 105 -12.99 18.10 1.79
N LEU A 106 -12.19 17.49 0.90
CA LEU A 106 -12.60 17.24 -0.49
C LEU A 106 -13.71 16.18 -0.55
N ASP A 107 -14.56 16.29 -1.55
CA ASP A 107 -15.52 15.23 -1.86
C ASP A 107 -14.79 14.07 -2.56
N TYR A 108 -15.00 12.84 -2.06
CA TYR A 108 -14.39 11.66 -2.66
C TYR A 108 -14.86 11.40 -4.11
N ALA A 109 -15.98 12.00 -4.53
CA ALA A 109 -16.43 11.99 -5.93
C ALA A 109 -15.41 12.68 -6.86
N LEU A 110 -14.71 13.72 -6.38
CA LEU A 110 -13.60 14.34 -7.12
C LEU A 110 -12.45 13.36 -7.29
N ILE A 111 -12.12 12.60 -6.24
CA ILE A 111 -11.06 11.58 -6.28
C ILE A 111 -11.41 10.49 -7.29
N LYS A 112 -12.69 10.07 -7.34
CA LYS A 112 -13.20 9.14 -8.36
C LYS A 112 -12.99 9.68 -9.78
N LYS A 113 -13.23 10.97 -10.02
CA LYS A 113 -12.98 11.61 -11.32
C LYS A 113 -11.50 11.67 -11.70
N LEU A 114 -10.64 11.85 -10.70
CA LEU A 114 -9.19 11.96 -10.90
C LEU A 114 -8.48 10.59 -10.97
N THR A 115 -9.20 9.48 -10.83
CA THR A 115 -8.62 8.13 -10.82
C THR A 115 -7.73 7.88 -12.03
N PHE A 116 -8.24 8.12 -13.24
CA PHE A 116 -7.50 7.86 -14.47
C PHE A 116 -6.32 8.82 -14.71
N PRO A 117 -6.48 10.14 -14.59
CA PRO A 117 -5.35 11.07 -14.69
C PRO A 117 -4.25 10.78 -13.68
N LEU A 118 -4.60 10.50 -12.42
CA LEU A 118 -3.63 10.18 -11.38
C LEU A 118 -2.87 8.88 -11.68
N PHE A 119 -3.56 7.87 -12.20
CA PHE A 119 -2.92 6.61 -12.59
C PHE A 119 -1.93 6.83 -13.73
N ILE A 120 -2.32 7.53 -14.79
CA ILE A 120 -1.43 7.82 -15.93
C ILE A 120 -0.20 8.60 -15.46
N VAL A 121 -0.39 9.68 -14.72
CA VAL A 121 0.72 10.51 -14.24
C VAL A 121 1.66 9.69 -13.35
N SER A 122 1.12 8.91 -12.41
CA SER A 122 1.93 8.07 -11.52
C SER A 122 2.68 6.98 -12.28
N TYR A 123 2.06 6.38 -13.31
CA TYR A 123 2.68 5.36 -14.15
C TYR A 123 3.79 5.95 -15.05
N LEU A 124 3.55 7.12 -15.65
CA LEU A 124 4.57 7.81 -16.43
C LEU A 124 5.77 8.25 -15.58
N MET A 125 5.52 8.71 -14.35
CA MET A 125 6.59 9.03 -13.39
C MET A 125 7.39 7.77 -13.02
N LEU A 126 6.71 6.64 -12.80
CA LEU A 126 7.35 5.37 -12.51
C LEU A 126 8.19 4.92 -13.72
N ALA A 127 7.62 4.91 -14.92
CA ALA A 127 8.31 4.53 -16.15
C ALA A 127 9.52 5.44 -16.52
N ALA A 128 9.54 6.67 -16.00
CA ALA A 128 10.64 7.62 -16.18
C ALA A 128 11.84 7.36 -15.24
N VAL A 129 11.67 6.59 -14.16
CA VAL A 129 12.71 6.33 -13.15
C VAL A 129 13.99 5.74 -13.74
N PRO A 130 13.94 4.72 -14.62
CA PRO A 130 15.17 4.14 -15.21
C PRO A 130 16.02 5.17 -15.97
N VAL A 131 15.40 6.21 -16.54
CA VAL A 131 16.05 7.26 -17.35
C VAL A 131 16.47 8.47 -16.52
N LEU A 132 15.57 8.94 -15.64
CA LEU A 132 15.74 10.19 -14.90
C LEU A 132 16.16 9.98 -13.43
N GLY A 133 16.14 8.74 -12.96
CA GLY A 133 16.38 8.41 -11.56
C GLY A 133 17.84 8.48 -11.17
N ARG A 134 18.07 8.70 -9.86
CA ARG A 134 19.39 8.61 -9.24
C ARG A 134 19.59 7.26 -8.60
N SER A 135 20.78 6.70 -8.76
CA SER A 135 21.18 5.47 -8.10
C SER A 135 21.62 5.77 -6.68
N HIS A 136 20.95 5.14 -5.70
CA HIS A 136 21.39 5.05 -4.32
C HIS A 136 21.61 3.58 -3.95
N MET A 137 22.81 3.24 -3.48
CA MET A 137 23.19 1.86 -3.09
C MET A 137 22.90 0.80 -4.17
N GLY A 138 23.10 1.14 -5.45
CA GLY A 138 22.93 0.22 -6.57
C GLY A 138 21.47 0.04 -7.06
N ALA A 139 20.54 0.83 -6.59
CA ALA A 139 19.16 0.83 -7.09
C ALA A 139 18.72 2.25 -7.45
N THR A 140 18.10 2.39 -8.64
CA THR A 140 17.59 3.67 -9.15
C THR A 140 16.11 3.75 -8.81
N ARG A 141 15.74 4.55 -7.79
CA ARG A 141 14.36 4.59 -7.26
C ARG A 141 13.82 5.98 -7.01
N TRP A 142 14.69 6.99 -7.05
CA TRP A 142 14.37 8.35 -6.65
C TRP A 142 14.56 9.31 -7.80
N ILE A 143 13.59 10.21 -7.99
CA ILE A 143 13.70 11.33 -8.92
C ILE A 143 13.95 12.60 -8.09
N LYS A 144 15.00 13.35 -8.40
CA LYS A 144 15.27 14.63 -7.75
C LYS A 144 14.56 15.76 -8.50
N ILE A 145 13.63 16.42 -7.81
CA ILE A 145 12.92 17.61 -8.30
C ILE A 145 13.33 18.79 -7.42
N GLY A 146 14.31 19.57 -7.88
CA GLY A 146 14.91 20.63 -7.08
C GLY A 146 15.58 20.11 -5.79
N PRO A 147 15.22 20.60 -4.59
CA PRO A 147 15.77 20.14 -3.32
C PRO A 147 15.09 18.87 -2.77
N ILE A 148 14.00 18.42 -3.42
CA ILE A 148 13.16 17.31 -2.95
C ILE A 148 13.50 16.05 -3.72
N GLU A 149 13.70 14.95 -3.00
CA GLU A 149 13.79 13.60 -3.56
C GLU A 149 12.43 12.94 -3.46
N PHE A 150 11.88 12.57 -4.61
CA PHE A 150 10.56 11.98 -4.76
C PHE A 150 10.68 10.54 -5.23
N GLN A 151 9.90 9.64 -4.62
CA GLN A 151 9.86 8.23 -4.98
C GLN A 151 8.55 7.90 -5.72
N PRO A 152 8.58 7.72 -7.05
CA PRO A 152 7.37 7.49 -7.85
C PRO A 152 6.59 6.24 -7.47
N SER A 153 7.26 5.20 -6.97
CA SER A 153 6.59 3.98 -6.52
C SER A 153 5.62 4.21 -5.35
N GLU A 154 5.81 5.25 -4.52
CA GLU A 154 4.86 5.57 -3.45
C GLU A 154 3.53 6.08 -4.00
N THR A 155 3.58 6.99 -4.98
CA THR A 155 2.36 7.46 -5.66
C THR A 155 1.74 6.37 -6.52
N MET A 156 2.56 5.47 -7.09
CA MET A 156 2.04 4.34 -7.86
C MET A 156 1.25 3.35 -7.02
N LYS A 157 1.66 3.08 -5.76
CA LYS A 157 0.88 2.26 -4.82
C LYS A 157 -0.51 2.85 -4.59
N PHE A 158 -0.59 4.16 -4.38
CA PHE A 158 -1.87 4.87 -4.26
C PHE A 158 -2.71 4.79 -5.53
N ALA A 159 -2.11 5.07 -6.69
CA ALA A 159 -2.78 5.06 -7.98
C ALA A 159 -3.32 3.67 -8.35
N LEU A 160 -2.57 2.60 -8.02
CA LEU A 160 -3.01 1.22 -8.21
C LEU A 160 -4.24 0.90 -7.36
N VAL A 161 -4.23 1.27 -6.07
CA VAL A 161 -5.40 1.11 -5.18
C VAL A 161 -6.61 1.84 -5.76
N LEU A 162 -6.43 3.05 -6.24
CA LEU A 162 -7.49 3.89 -6.78
C LEU A 162 -8.14 3.26 -8.02
N VAL A 163 -7.32 2.82 -8.98
CA VAL A 163 -7.82 2.18 -10.22
C VAL A 163 -8.45 0.82 -9.92
N LEU A 164 -7.85 0.02 -9.04
CA LEU A 164 -8.45 -1.27 -8.65
C LEU A 164 -9.78 -1.06 -7.91
N ALA A 165 -9.87 -0.09 -7.00
CA ALA A 165 -11.13 0.23 -6.32
C ALA A 165 -12.23 0.62 -7.31
N PHE A 166 -11.88 1.43 -8.32
CA PHE A 166 -12.81 1.82 -9.38
C PHE A 166 -13.22 0.61 -10.23
N TYR A 167 -12.25 -0.18 -10.71
CA TYR A 167 -12.48 -1.36 -11.53
C TYR A 167 -13.36 -2.41 -10.82
N LEU A 168 -12.99 -2.77 -9.59
CA LEU A 168 -13.69 -3.79 -8.81
C LEU A 168 -15.11 -3.36 -8.42
N SER A 169 -15.32 -2.06 -8.17
CA SER A 169 -16.66 -1.53 -7.90
C SER A 169 -17.54 -1.52 -9.15
N TYR A 170 -16.97 -1.26 -10.34
CA TYR A 170 -17.71 -1.23 -11.60
C TYR A 170 -18.12 -2.64 -12.06
N PHE A 171 -17.25 -3.62 -11.97
CA PHE A 171 -17.47 -5.00 -12.38
C PHE A 171 -17.92 -5.92 -11.25
N SER A 172 -18.42 -5.40 -10.13
CA SER A 172 -18.77 -6.18 -8.92
C SER A 172 -19.60 -7.43 -9.22
N ASP A 173 -20.58 -7.34 -10.16
CA ASP A 173 -21.46 -8.46 -10.53
C ASP A 173 -20.77 -9.53 -11.40
N LYS A 174 -19.58 -9.24 -11.95
CA LYS A 174 -18.87 -10.09 -12.93
C LYS A 174 -17.55 -10.63 -12.40
N LEU A 175 -17.18 -10.28 -11.16
CA LEU A 175 -15.88 -10.66 -10.57
C LEU A 175 -15.70 -12.17 -10.38
N HIS A 176 -16.79 -12.95 -10.33
CA HIS A 176 -16.73 -14.41 -10.30
C HIS A 176 -16.22 -15.04 -11.61
N LYS A 177 -16.31 -14.28 -12.75
CA LYS A 177 -15.78 -14.73 -14.04
C LYS A 177 -14.27 -14.52 -14.09
N PHE A 178 -13.51 -15.53 -14.54
CA PHE A 178 -12.05 -15.50 -14.63
C PHE A 178 -11.51 -14.26 -15.32
N THR A 179 -12.12 -13.85 -16.44
CA THR A 179 -11.66 -12.69 -17.24
C THR A 179 -11.74 -11.38 -16.46
N PHE A 180 -12.89 -11.11 -15.81
CA PHE A 180 -13.12 -9.84 -15.10
C PHE A 180 -12.56 -9.85 -13.68
N GLY A 181 -12.59 -11.01 -13.00
CA GLY A 181 -12.11 -11.09 -11.62
C GLY A 181 -10.60 -11.23 -11.48
N ILE A 182 -9.92 -11.80 -12.48
CA ILE A 182 -8.49 -12.13 -12.33
C ILE A 182 -7.66 -11.68 -13.54
N LEU A 183 -8.05 -12.02 -14.77
CA LEU A 183 -7.19 -11.78 -15.93
C LEU A 183 -6.93 -10.27 -16.14
N ILE A 184 -7.97 -9.44 -16.18
CA ILE A 184 -7.84 -8.00 -16.42
C ILE A 184 -7.13 -7.29 -15.25
N PRO A 185 -7.57 -7.39 -13.98
CA PRO A 185 -6.87 -6.74 -12.89
C PRO A 185 -5.48 -7.35 -12.65
N GLY A 186 -5.30 -8.65 -12.89
CA GLY A 186 -4.00 -9.31 -12.81
C GLY A 186 -3.01 -8.82 -13.86
N THR A 187 -3.43 -8.59 -15.10
CA THR A 187 -2.56 -7.98 -16.13
C THR A 187 -2.14 -6.57 -15.74
N LEU A 188 -3.05 -5.76 -15.20
CA LEU A 188 -2.74 -4.42 -14.71
C LEU A 188 -1.66 -4.46 -13.61
N ILE A 189 -1.84 -5.32 -12.61
CA ILE A 189 -0.88 -5.51 -11.51
C ILE A 189 0.47 -5.98 -12.07
N THR A 190 0.45 -6.96 -12.99
CA THR A 190 1.69 -7.50 -13.59
C THR A 190 2.47 -6.44 -14.35
N VAL A 191 1.82 -5.58 -15.13
CA VAL A 191 2.46 -4.47 -15.85
C VAL A 191 3.13 -3.50 -14.88
N VAL A 192 2.43 -3.11 -13.81
CA VAL A 192 3.00 -2.21 -12.78
C VAL A 192 4.16 -2.87 -12.04
N CYS A 193 4.04 -4.15 -11.68
CA CYS A 193 5.10 -4.91 -11.03
C CYS A 193 6.33 -5.09 -11.96
N ALA A 194 6.13 -5.33 -13.26
CA ALA A 194 7.22 -5.45 -14.21
C ALA A 194 8.04 -4.16 -14.31
N THR A 195 7.40 -2.98 -14.32
CA THR A 195 8.11 -1.69 -14.30
C THR A 195 8.95 -1.52 -13.04
N THR A 196 8.42 -1.87 -11.86
CA THR A 196 9.19 -1.76 -10.60
C THR A 196 10.32 -2.79 -10.49
N ILE A 197 10.22 -3.94 -11.17
CA ILE A 197 11.31 -4.91 -11.27
C ILE A 197 12.48 -4.32 -12.11
N VAL A 198 12.17 -3.64 -13.21
CA VAL A 198 13.19 -2.97 -14.05
C VAL A 198 13.97 -1.90 -13.24
N GLU A 199 13.32 -1.23 -12.29
CA GLU A 199 13.95 -0.28 -11.36
C GLU A 199 14.79 -0.95 -10.25
N HIS A 200 14.88 -2.28 -10.21
CA HIS A 200 15.47 -3.06 -9.11
C HIS A 200 14.82 -2.74 -7.76
N HIS A 201 13.51 -2.41 -7.76
CA HIS A 201 12.75 -2.04 -6.56
C HIS A 201 11.86 -3.19 -6.07
N MET A 202 12.49 -4.26 -5.58
CA MET A 202 11.78 -5.49 -5.17
C MET A 202 10.78 -5.27 -4.03
N SER A 203 11.11 -4.43 -3.05
CA SER A 203 10.19 -4.11 -1.95
C SER A 203 8.89 -3.47 -2.46
N GLY A 204 9.02 -2.52 -3.40
CA GLY A 204 7.87 -1.90 -4.06
C GLY A 204 7.03 -2.93 -4.82
N THR A 205 7.69 -3.83 -5.56
CA THR A 205 7.03 -4.90 -6.32
C THR A 205 6.24 -5.84 -5.42
N ILE A 206 6.84 -6.30 -4.31
CA ILE A 206 6.16 -7.19 -3.34
C ILE A 206 4.92 -6.51 -2.77
N ILE A 207 5.02 -5.24 -2.35
CA ILE A 207 3.90 -4.49 -1.79
C ILE A 207 2.80 -4.30 -2.83
N LEU A 208 3.13 -3.89 -4.06
CA LEU A 208 2.16 -3.69 -5.15
C LEU A 208 1.42 -4.99 -5.49
N PHE A 209 2.16 -6.10 -5.55
CA PHE A 209 1.58 -7.41 -5.83
C PHE A 209 0.64 -7.89 -4.71
N LEU A 210 1.10 -7.86 -3.45
CA LEU A 210 0.28 -8.26 -2.29
C LEU A 210 -0.96 -7.39 -2.17
N LEU A 211 -0.82 -6.09 -2.40
CA LEU A 211 -1.93 -5.13 -2.40
C LEU A 211 -2.97 -5.45 -3.48
N GLY A 212 -2.51 -5.75 -4.69
CA GLY A 212 -3.38 -6.16 -5.80
C GLY A 212 -4.12 -7.47 -5.51
N LEU A 213 -3.42 -8.49 -5.02
CA LEU A 213 -4.03 -9.77 -4.62
C LEU A 213 -5.08 -9.58 -3.52
N PHE A 214 -4.76 -8.79 -2.50
CA PHE A 214 -5.67 -8.50 -1.41
C PHE A 214 -6.95 -7.82 -1.92
N MET A 215 -6.83 -6.81 -2.78
CA MET A 215 -7.99 -6.11 -3.31
C MET A 215 -8.88 -7.02 -4.16
N ILE A 216 -8.31 -7.85 -5.02
CA ILE A 216 -9.04 -8.83 -5.82
C ILE A 216 -9.74 -9.86 -4.92
N SER A 217 -9.08 -10.30 -3.84
CA SER A 217 -9.63 -11.28 -2.89
C SER A 217 -10.84 -10.73 -2.14
N ILE A 218 -10.76 -9.50 -1.62
CA ILE A 218 -11.87 -8.85 -0.89
C ILE A 218 -13.05 -8.55 -1.80
N ALA A 219 -12.81 -8.28 -3.08
CA ALA A 219 -13.87 -8.00 -4.04
C ALA A 219 -14.70 -9.24 -4.43
N GLY A 220 -14.34 -10.44 -3.92
CA GLY A 220 -15.13 -11.66 -4.12
C GLY A 220 -14.77 -12.45 -5.38
N ALA A 221 -13.58 -12.27 -5.94
CA ALA A 221 -13.08 -13.13 -7.01
C ALA A 221 -12.80 -14.57 -6.49
N ASN A 222 -12.79 -15.53 -7.40
CA ASN A 222 -12.65 -16.94 -7.05
C ASN A 222 -11.30 -17.23 -6.38
N MET A 223 -11.31 -17.60 -5.09
CA MET A 223 -10.11 -17.84 -4.28
C MET A 223 -9.20 -18.94 -4.84
N LYS A 224 -9.74 -20.00 -5.46
CA LYS A 224 -8.92 -21.05 -6.10
C LYS A 224 -8.08 -20.47 -7.24
N THR A 225 -8.68 -19.60 -8.05
CA THR A 225 -8.00 -18.99 -9.19
C THR A 225 -7.00 -17.93 -8.74
N ILE A 226 -7.30 -17.20 -7.66
CA ILE A 226 -6.34 -16.26 -7.01
C ILE A 226 -5.13 -17.03 -6.50
N ALA A 227 -5.32 -18.17 -5.84
CA ALA A 227 -4.22 -19.01 -5.34
C ALA A 227 -3.33 -19.52 -6.50
N ILE A 228 -3.93 -19.94 -7.62
CA ILE A 228 -3.19 -20.39 -8.81
C ILE A 228 -2.42 -19.20 -9.43
N GLY A 229 -3.08 -18.06 -9.66
CA GLY A 229 -2.44 -16.87 -10.23
C GLY A 229 -1.35 -16.29 -9.32
N GLY A 230 -1.60 -16.23 -8.02
CA GLY A 230 -0.62 -15.82 -7.01
C GLY A 230 0.57 -16.78 -6.93
N GLY A 231 0.32 -18.09 -6.98
CA GLY A 231 1.36 -19.11 -7.04
C GLY A 231 2.20 -19.02 -8.30
N ALA A 232 1.59 -18.82 -9.46
CA ALA A 232 2.31 -18.61 -10.73
C ALA A 232 3.20 -17.35 -10.67
N PHE A 233 2.69 -16.24 -10.16
CA PHE A 233 3.49 -15.03 -9.98
C PHE A 233 4.65 -15.24 -9.00
N ALA A 234 4.40 -15.89 -7.86
CA ALA A 234 5.44 -16.22 -6.90
C ALA A 234 6.52 -17.13 -7.51
N GLY A 235 6.11 -18.08 -8.35
CA GLY A 235 7.04 -18.93 -9.11
C GLY A 235 7.92 -18.13 -10.07
N VAL A 236 7.33 -17.22 -10.83
CA VAL A 236 8.10 -16.30 -11.72
C VAL A 236 9.02 -15.39 -10.92
N ALA A 237 8.54 -14.83 -9.80
CA ALA A 237 9.37 -14.01 -8.92
C ALA A 237 10.55 -14.81 -8.35
N LEU A 238 10.34 -16.06 -7.94
CA LEU A 238 11.39 -16.95 -7.46
C LEU A 238 12.43 -17.20 -8.55
N VAL A 239 12.01 -17.48 -9.80
CA VAL A 239 12.92 -17.62 -10.94
C VAL A 239 13.76 -16.36 -11.12
N ILE A 240 13.15 -15.16 -11.12
CA ILE A 240 13.88 -13.89 -11.22
C ILE A 240 14.90 -13.75 -10.09
N VAL A 241 14.54 -14.11 -8.85
CA VAL A 241 15.44 -14.07 -7.69
C VAL A 241 16.64 -14.99 -7.91
N LEU A 242 16.42 -16.22 -8.40
CA LEU A 242 17.47 -17.21 -8.61
C LEU A 242 18.44 -16.83 -9.76
N PHE A 243 17.96 -16.06 -10.75
CA PHE A 243 18.76 -15.64 -11.90
C PHE A 243 19.37 -14.22 -11.75
N THR A 244 19.02 -13.47 -10.69
CA THR A 244 19.56 -12.13 -10.47
C THR A 244 20.58 -12.14 -9.33
N ASP A 245 21.86 -11.86 -9.63
CA ASP A 245 22.95 -11.88 -8.63
C ASP A 245 22.69 -11.00 -7.42
N TYR A 246 22.07 -9.84 -7.60
CA TYR A 246 21.69 -8.95 -6.51
C TYR A 246 20.77 -9.61 -5.49
N MET A 247 19.74 -10.34 -5.96
CA MET A 247 18.76 -11.02 -5.13
C MET A 247 19.30 -12.30 -4.51
N LYS A 248 20.02 -13.09 -5.32
CA LYS A 248 20.69 -14.31 -4.86
C LYS A 248 21.64 -14.01 -3.69
N ASN A 249 22.42 -12.94 -3.79
CA ASN A 249 23.29 -12.49 -2.71
C ASN A 249 22.57 -12.08 -1.43
N ARG A 250 21.37 -11.49 -1.51
CA ARG A 250 20.54 -11.14 -0.35
C ARG A 250 19.91 -12.37 0.30
N LEU A 251 19.45 -13.30 -0.52
CA LEU A 251 18.91 -14.57 -0.06
C LEU A 251 19.99 -15.40 0.63
N ASP A 252 21.20 -15.48 0.05
CA ASP A 252 22.32 -16.21 0.63
C ASP A 252 22.80 -15.57 1.96
N ALA A 253 22.89 -14.24 2.01
CA ALA A 253 23.19 -13.52 3.24
C ALA A 253 22.13 -13.68 4.34
N TRP A 254 20.87 -13.92 3.97
CA TRP A 254 19.79 -14.19 4.93
C TRP A 254 19.84 -15.64 5.44
N LEU A 255 20.04 -16.61 4.54
CA LEU A 255 20.11 -18.03 4.91
C LEU A 255 21.37 -18.38 5.71
N HIS A 256 22.48 -17.69 5.45
CA HIS A 256 23.80 -17.94 6.05
C HIS A 256 24.35 -16.67 6.70
N ALA A 257 23.53 -16.00 7.52
CA ALA A 257 23.89 -14.70 8.14
C ALA A 257 25.24 -14.74 8.85
N GLU A 258 25.59 -15.84 9.49
CA GLU A 258 26.86 -16.09 10.17
C GLU A 258 28.10 -16.00 9.27
N LYS A 259 27.98 -16.25 7.96
CA LYS A 259 29.10 -16.14 7.00
C LYS A 259 29.33 -14.71 6.51
N TYR A 260 28.33 -13.82 6.69
CA TYR A 260 28.30 -12.47 6.14
C TYR A 260 28.30 -11.37 7.20
N LEU A 261 28.80 -11.65 8.40
CA LEU A 261 28.83 -10.71 9.53
C LEU A 261 29.57 -9.39 9.26
N THR A 262 30.44 -9.35 8.25
CA THR A 262 31.19 -8.14 7.85
C THR A 262 30.68 -7.50 6.55
N GLY A 263 29.46 -7.83 6.10
CA GLY A 263 28.96 -7.34 4.81
C GLY A 263 27.45 -7.25 4.74
N LYS A 264 26.87 -7.97 3.80
CA LYS A 264 25.43 -7.90 3.50
C LYS A 264 24.53 -8.46 4.63
N GLY A 265 25.07 -9.32 5.50
CA GLY A 265 24.41 -9.86 6.68
C GLY A 265 24.57 -9.00 7.93
N TRP A 266 25.40 -7.96 7.90
CA TRP A 266 25.67 -7.09 9.05
C TRP A 266 24.41 -6.40 9.57
N GLN A 267 23.64 -5.78 8.68
CA GLN A 267 22.45 -5.01 9.04
C GLN A 267 21.35 -5.86 9.73
N PRO A 268 20.94 -7.03 9.20
CA PRO A 268 19.98 -7.90 9.91
C PRO A 268 20.55 -8.47 11.22
N TYR A 269 21.85 -8.76 11.29
CA TYR A 269 22.50 -9.26 12.51
C TYR A 269 22.44 -8.21 13.63
N GLN A 270 22.84 -6.96 13.36
CA GLN A 270 22.75 -5.88 14.33
C GLN A 270 21.30 -5.55 14.73
N SER A 271 20.37 -5.72 13.81
CA SER A 271 18.94 -5.59 14.13
C SER A 271 18.47 -6.60 15.17
N LEU A 272 18.90 -7.86 15.05
CA LEU A 272 18.56 -8.91 16.02
C LEU A 272 19.24 -8.67 17.37
N LEU A 273 20.49 -8.18 17.38
CA LEU A 273 21.17 -7.78 18.62
C LEU A 273 20.45 -6.65 19.34
N ALA A 274 20.01 -5.60 18.60
CA ALA A 274 19.22 -4.52 19.15
C ALA A 274 17.93 -5.02 19.82
N ILE A 275 17.17 -5.88 19.12
CA ILE A 275 15.93 -6.46 19.67
C ILE A 275 16.23 -7.29 20.93
N GLY A 276 17.30 -8.11 20.90
CA GLY A 276 17.69 -8.94 22.05
C GLY A 276 18.15 -8.13 23.26
N ALA A 277 18.90 -7.04 23.02
CA ALA A 277 19.40 -6.15 24.07
C ALA A 277 18.25 -5.39 24.79
N GLY A 278 17.13 -5.13 24.11
CA GLY A 278 16.00 -4.41 24.70
C GLY A 278 15.25 -5.16 25.78
N GLY A 279 15.25 -6.49 25.78
CA GLY A 279 14.54 -7.30 26.78
C GLY A 279 13.06 -6.90 26.92
N LEU A 280 12.54 -6.91 28.16
CA LEU A 280 11.13 -6.57 28.44
C LEU A 280 10.87 -5.06 28.48
N PHE A 281 11.75 -4.30 29.14
CA PHE A 281 11.53 -2.88 29.47
C PHE A 281 12.37 -1.91 28.62
N GLY A 282 13.32 -2.43 27.83
CA GLY A 282 14.28 -1.62 27.08
C GLY A 282 15.44 -1.08 27.92
N VAL A 283 16.45 -0.58 27.23
CA VAL A 283 17.62 0.09 27.85
C VAL A 283 17.33 1.55 28.22
N GLY A 284 16.13 2.03 27.93
CA GLY A 284 15.72 3.42 28.10
C GLY A 284 15.84 4.25 26.82
N LEU A 285 14.91 5.22 26.69
CA LEU A 285 14.84 6.09 25.52
C LEU A 285 16.15 6.89 25.37
N GLY A 286 16.75 6.87 24.20
CA GLY A 286 18.03 7.55 23.96
C GLY A 286 19.27 6.75 24.29
N ASN A 287 19.17 5.55 24.86
CA ASN A 287 20.29 4.74 25.34
C ASN A 287 20.65 3.55 24.43
N SER A 288 20.08 3.45 23.25
CA SER A 288 20.46 2.41 22.28
C SER A 288 21.97 2.48 21.99
N LEU A 289 22.64 1.35 21.95
CA LEU A 289 24.03 1.21 21.52
C LEU A 289 24.15 1.09 19.99
N GLU A 290 23.18 0.42 19.36
CA GLU A 290 23.21 0.14 17.92
C GLU A 290 23.13 1.41 17.05
N LYS A 291 22.55 2.52 17.55
CA LYS A 291 22.55 3.82 16.86
C LYS A 291 23.91 4.50 16.76
N TYR A 292 24.93 4.05 17.53
CA TYR A 292 26.30 4.59 17.46
C TYR A 292 27.08 4.04 16.25
N LEU A 293 26.42 3.93 15.09
CA LEU A 293 26.93 3.50 13.78
C LEU A 293 27.17 1.98 13.66
N TRP A 294 26.73 1.18 14.61
CA TRP A 294 26.72 -0.27 14.49
C TRP A 294 25.64 -0.71 13.50
N LEU A 295 24.42 -0.19 13.64
CA LEU A 295 23.34 -0.41 12.68
C LEU A 295 23.37 0.67 11.60
N PRO A 296 23.59 0.32 10.30
CA PRO A 296 23.56 1.29 9.21
C PRO A 296 22.16 1.89 9.03
N GLU A 297 22.07 3.22 8.88
CA GLU A 297 20.83 3.98 8.64
C GLU A 297 19.66 3.58 9.56
N PRO A 298 19.84 3.62 10.89
CA PRO A 298 18.87 3.10 11.85
C PRO A 298 17.53 3.87 11.83
N HIS A 299 17.50 5.08 11.29
CA HIS A 299 16.32 5.94 11.17
C HIS A 299 15.41 5.63 9.96
N ASN A 300 15.86 4.77 9.05
CA ASN A 300 15.11 4.35 7.86
C ASN A 300 14.37 3.03 8.13
N ASP A 301 14.89 1.93 7.58
CA ASP A 301 14.19 0.65 7.49
C ASP A 301 14.23 -0.15 8.79
N PHE A 302 15.18 0.13 9.68
CA PHE A 302 15.42 -0.59 10.93
C PHE A 302 15.08 0.20 12.20
N ILE A 303 14.28 1.27 12.08
CA ILE A 303 13.87 2.09 13.23
C ILE A 303 13.10 1.28 14.28
N PHE A 304 12.38 0.22 13.87
CA PHE A 304 11.71 -0.71 14.79
C PHE A 304 12.69 -1.47 15.69
N ALA A 305 13.89 -1.82 15.19
CA ALA A 305 14.93 -2.46 16.03
C ALA A 305 15.39 -1.53 17.14
N ILE A 306 15.66 -0.25 16.82
CA ILE A 306 16.02 0.77 17.82
C ILE A 306 14.89 1.00 18.82
N LEU A 307 13.63 0.98 18.37
CA LEU A 307 12.48 1.07 19.27
C LEU A 307 12.44 -0.12 20.24
N CYS A 308 12.67 -1.34 19.72
CA CYS A 308 12.75 -2.54 20.57
C CYS A 308 13.90 -2.46 21.57
N GLU A 309 15.07 -1.96 21.17
CA GLU A 309 16.22 -1.78 22.07
C GLU A 309 15.92 -0.77 23.18
N GLU A 310 15.37 0.41 22.82
CA GLU A 310 15.13 1.50 23.76
C GLU A 310 13.92 1.28 24.66
N LEU A 311 12.79 0.76 24.13
CA LEU A 311 11.53 0.60 24.84
C LEU A 311 11.18 -0.85 25.18
N GLY A 312 11.97 -1.80 24.76
CA GLY A 312 11.79 -3.22 25.02
C GLY A 312 10.55 -3.81 24.34
N LEU A 313 10.19 -5.01 24.76
CA LEU A 313 9.01 -5.73 24.26
C LEU A 313 7.71 -4.95 24.52
N ILE A 314 7.62 -4.27 25.66
CA ILE A 314 6.42 -3.46 26.00
C ILE A 314 6.22 -2.34 25.00
N GLY A 315 7.29 -1.60 24.64
CA GLY A 315 7.23 -0.56 23.62
C GLY A 315 6.86 -1.10 22.23
N ALA A 316 7.44 -2.25 21.86
CA ALA A 316 7.12 -2.93 20.61
C ALA A 316 5.64 -3.34 20.54
N LEU A 317 5.11 -3.97 21.60
CA LEU A 317 3.70 -4.37 21.68
C LEU A 317 2.76 -3.18 21.71
N ALA A 318 3.13 -2.08 22.36
CA ALA A 318 2.36 -0.84 22.34
C ALA A 318 2.26 -0.26 20.93
N LEU A 319 3.37 -0.20 20.18
CA LEU A 319 3.37 0.25 18.79
C LEU A 319 2.55 -0.69 17.89
N ILE A 320 2.72 -2.00 18.01
CA ILE A 320 1.93 -3.00 17.26
C ILE A 320 0.44 -2.79 17.54
N SER A 321 0.07 -2.59 18.80
CA SER A 321 -1.33 -2.34 19.20
C SER A 321 -1.90 -1.06 18.55
N LEU A 322 -1.12 0.02 18.47
CA LEU A 322 -1.53 1.25 17.79
C LEU A 322 -1.80 1.02 16.31
N PHE A 323 -0.94 0.26 15.61
CA PHE A 323 -1.18 -0.09 14.21
C PHE A 323 -2.41 -0.98 14.02
N LEU A 324 -2.61 -1.98 14.88
CA LEU A 324 -3.79 -2.85 14.81
C LEU A 324 -5.08 -2.06 15.08
N LEU A 325 -5.07 -1.11 16.01
CA LEU A 325 -6.19 -0.20 16.26
C LEU A 325 -6.47 0.71 15.06
N LEU A 326 -5.42 1.23 14.39
CA LEU A 326 -5.57 2.03 13.17
C LEU A 326 -6.23 1.21 12.06
N VAL A 327 -5.75 -0.01 11.83
CA VAL A 327 -6.32 -0.94 10.84
C VAL A 327 -7.76 -1.26 11.17
N TRP A 328 -8.05 -1.66 12.41
CA TRP A 328 -9.41 -1.95 12.87
C TRP A 328 -10.37 -0.77 12.64
N ARG A 329 -9.91 0.46 12.98
CA ARG A 329 -10.73 1.66 12.77
C ARG A 329 -10.94 1.95 11.29
N GLY A 330 -9.91 1.77 10.47
CA GLY A 330 -10.01 1.89 9.02
C GLY A 330 -10.99 0.88 8.40
N LEU A 331 -10.96 -0.38 8.84
CA LEU A 331 -11.93 -1.39 8.43
C LEU A 331 -13.37 -1.00 8.81
N LYS A 332 -13.57 -0.38 9.97
CA LYS A 332 -14.88 0.13 10.37
C LYS A 332 -15.35 1.28 9.47
N ILE A 333 -14.43 2.18 9.06
CA ILE A 333 -14.74 3.23 8.09
C ILE A 333 -15.13 2.63 6.74
N ALA A 334 -14.39 1.62 6.26
CA ALA A 334 -14.67 0.95 4.99
C ALA A 334 -16.04 0.27 4.96
N ARG A 335 -16.43 -0.40 6.06
CA ARG A 335 -17.74 -1.06 6.18
C ARG A 335 -18.91 -0.07 6.17
N ASN A 336 -18.69 1.13 6.68
CA ASN A 336 -19.70 2.20 6.75
C ASN A 336 -19.64 3.15 5.56
N ALA A 337 -18.80 2.87 4.57
CA ALA A 337 -18.62 3.70 3.40
C ALA A 337 -19.91 3.75 2.54
N PRO A 338 -20.18 4.88 1.87
CA PRO A 338 -21.45 5.11 1.17
C PRO A 338 -21.64 4.27 -0.11
N ASP A 339 -20.55 3.84 -0.74
CA ASP A 339 -20.57 3.03 -1.97
C ASP A 339 -19.40 2.05 -2.04
N LEU A 340 -19.44 1.08 -2.97
CA LEU A 340 -18.42 0.05 -3.15
C LEU A 340 -17.06 0.64 -3.51
N PHE A 341 -17.01 1.71 -4.33
CA PHE A 341 -15.76 2.36 -4.70
C PHE A 341 -15.05 2.92 -3.47
N SER A 342 -15.75 3.69 -2.65
CA SER A 342 -15.17 4.27 -1.41
C SER A 342 -14.81 3.20 -0.40
N SER A 343 -15.60 2.11 -0.30
CA SER A 343 -15.28 0.96 0.55
C SER A 343 -13.97 0.30 0.12
N TYR A 344 -13.84 -0.08 -1.16
CA TYR A 344 -12.62 -0.70 -1.69
C TYR A 344 -11.41 0.24 -1.63
N LEU A 345 -11.60 1.54 -1.84
CA LEU A 345 -10.54 2.53 -1.72
C LEU A 345 -9.98 2.58 -0.29
N VAL A 346 -10.84 2.68 0.72
CA VAL A 346 -10.42 2.66 2.13
C VAL A 346 -9.75 1.34 2.47
N LEU A 347 -10.33 0.20 2.07
CA LEU A 347 -9.74 -1.12 2.31
C LEU A 347 -8.35 -1.25 1.70
N GLY A 348 -8.15 -0.79 0.47
CA GLY A 348 -6.85 -0.82 -0.20
C GLY A 348 -5.82 0.07 0.49
N LEU A 349 -6.18 1.29 0.90
CA LEU A 349 -5.27 2.20 1.60
C LEU A 349 -4.85 1.67 2.98
N ILE A 350 -5.80 1.12 3.73
CA ILE A 350 -5.51 0.49 5.03
C ILE A 350 -4.68 -0.78 4.87
N CYS A 351 -4.98 -1.59 3.85
CA CYS A 351 -4.18 -2.77 3.52
C CYS A 351 -2.74 -2.39 3.16
N LYS A 352 -2.52 -1.31 2.38
CA LYS A 352 -1.19 -0.80 2.06
C LYS A 352 -0.38 -0.52 3.33
N VAL A 353 -0.98 0.21 4.29
CA VAL A 353 -0.33 0.51 5.57
C VAL A 353 -0.03 -0.78 6.35
N PHE A 354 -0.98 -1.70 6.41
CA PHE A 354 -0.83 -2.95 7.13
C PHE A 354 0.25 -3.87 6.52
N VAL A 355 0.25 -4.03 5.20
CA VAL A 355 1.26 -4.84 4.49
C VAL A 355 2.66 -4.26 4.69
N GLN A 356 2.84 -2.92 4.56
CA GLN A 356 4.13 -2.29 4.80
C GLN A 356 4.60 -2.48 6.25
N PHE A 357 3.69 -2.34 7.22
CA PHE A 357 3.95 -2.56 8.63
C PHE A 357 4.43 -4.00 8.92
N ILE A 358 3.68 -5.01 8.47
CA ILE A 358 4.04 -6.43 8.66
C ILE A 358 5.36 -6.77 7.99
N LEU A 359 5.56 -6.33 6.74
CA LEU A 359 6.79 -6.60 6.01
C LEU A 359 8.01 -5.92 6.66
N ASN A 360 7.87 -4.71 7.20
CA ASN A 360 8.96 -4.08 7.94
C ASN A 360 9.34 -4.88 9.19
N ILE A 361 8.36 -5.28 10.01
CA ILE A 361 8.62 -6.13 11.19
C ILE A 361 9.28 -7.44 10.76
N ALA A 362 8.80 -8.10 9.71
CA ALA A 362 9.36 -9.35 9.23
C ALA A 362 10.82 -9.20 8.74
N VAL A 363 11.17 -8.06 8.13
CA VAL A 363 12.58 -7.73 7.76
C VAL A 363 13.42 -7.49 9.00
N VAL A 364 12.96 -6.66 9.92
CA VAL A 364 13.69 -6.25 11.12
C VAL A 364 13.95 -7.44 12.06
N THR A 365 12.98 -8.37 12.14
CA THR A 365 13.12 -9.65 12.87
C THR A 365 13.87 -10.72 12.09
N SER A 366 14.43 -10.38 10.93
CA SER A 366 15.11 -11.33 10.03
C SER A 366 14.28 -12.56 9.63
N SER A 367 12.93 -12.47 9.72
CA SER A 367 12.02 -13.53 9.28
C SER A 367 11.97 -13.65 7.75
N ILE A 368 12.29 -12.58 7.03
CA ILE A 368 12.43 -12.52 5.57
C ILE A 368 13.72 -11.77 5.20
N PRO A 369 14.27 -11.96 3.98
CA PRO A 369 15.46 -11.22 3.53
C PRO A 369 15.26 -9.70 3.59
N THR A 370 16.34 -8.96 3.82
CA THR A 370 16.31 -7.49 3.86
C THR A 370 15.83 -6.90 2.55
N THR A 371 14.76 -6.12 2.57
CA THR A 371 14.12 -5.54 1.38
C THR A 371 14.10 -4.01 1.35
N GLY A 372 14.39 -3.33 2.45
CA GLY A 372 14.38 -1.87 2.49
C GLY A 372 12.96 -1.28 2.48
N ILE A 373 12.09 -1.80 3.33
CA ILE A 373 10.70 -1.31 3.49
C ILE A 373 10.67 -0.42 4.74
N SER A 374 10.28 0.84 4.57
CA SER A 374 10.11 1.77 5.69
C SER A 374 8.85 1.47 6.50
N LEU A 375 8.92 1.69 7.82
CA LEU A 375 7.79 1.56 8.74
C LEU A 375 6.85 2.77 8.57
N PRO A 376 5.56 2.56 8.22
CA PRO A 376 4.61 3.65 8.00
C PRO A 376 4.54 4.63 9.17
N PHE A 377 4.48 5.93 8.91
CA PHE A 377 4.43 7.05 9.87
C PHE A 377 5.65 7.20 10.80
N ILE A 378 6.45 6.15 11.00
CA ILE A 378 7.54 6.10 11.98
C ILE A 378 8.90 6.37 11.33
N SER A 379 9.22 5.66 10.23
CA SER A 379 10.51 5.78 9.55
C SER A 379 10.71 7.15 8.91
N TYR A 380 11.94 7.56 8.77
CA TYR A 380 12.28 8.72 7.94
C TYR A 380 11.96 8.40 6.47
N GLY A 381 10.98 9.12 5.92
CA GLY A 381 10.44 8.80 4.60
C GLY A 381 10.21 10.01 3.69
N GLY A 382 10.53 11.24 4.13
CA GLY A 382 10.40 12.42 3.29
C GLY A 382 9.05 12.51 2.57
N THR A 383 9.09 12.44 1.23
CA THR A 383 7.88 12.52 0.39
C THR A 383 6.93 11.34 0.55
N ALA A 384 7.42 10.16 0.94
CA ALA A 384 6.57 9.00 1.23
C ALA A 384 5.59 9.29 2.37
N LEU A 385 6.06 9.95 3.44
CA LEU A 385 5.21 10.38 4.55
C LEU A 385 4.13 11.37 4.11
N MET A 386 4.49 12.33 3.24
CA MET A 386 3.53 13.30 2.71
C MET A 386 2.41 12.62 1.91
N VAL A 387 2.77 11.70 1.01
CA VAL A 387 1.80 10.92 0.22
C VAL A 387 0.90 10.10 1.15
N GLN A 388 1.49 9.41 2.11
CA GLN A 388 0.77 8.58 3.06
C GLN A 388 -0.22 9.36 3.92
N LEU A 389 0.16 10.55 4.40
CA LEU A 389 -0.75 11.44 5.13
C LEU A 389 -1.87 11.96 4.24
N GLY A 390 -1.57 12.30 2.98
CA GLY A 390 -2.60 12.64 1.99
C GLY A 390 -3.62 11.52 1.79
N GLU A 391 -3.17 10.27 1.67
CA GLU A 391 -4.04 9.08 1.59
C GLU A 391 -4.93 8.93 2.83
N MET A 392 -4.38 9.15 4.03
CA MET A 392 -5.18 9.12 5.27
C MET A 392 -6.21 10.26 5.29
N GLY A 393 -5.91 11.40 4.66
CA GLY A 393 -6.87 12.48 4.43
C GLY A 393 -8.07 12.03 3.59
N ILE A 394 -7.84 11.19 2.57
CA ILE A 394 -8.90 10.59 1.76
C ILE A 394 -9.77 9.64 2.60
N VAL A 395 -9.16 8.80 3.43
CA VAL A 395 -9.89 7.93 4.36
C VAL A 395 -10.76 8.76 5.32
N LEU A 396 -10.22 9.86 5.86
CA LEU A 396 -10.97 10.80 6.70
C LEU A 396 -12.10 11.50 5.91
N SER A 397 -11.91 11.83 4.65
CA SER A 397 -12.98 12.37 3.79
C SER A 397 -14.14 11.39 3.68
N ILE A 398 -13.84 10.11 3.36
CA ILE A 398 -14.86 9.07 3.24
C ILE A 398 -15.56 8.82 4.57
N SER A 399 -14.86 8.90 5.71
CA SER A 399 -15.45 8.71 7.03
C SER A 399 -16.55 9.72 7.39
N ARG A 400 -16.62 10.86 6.67
CA ARG A 400 -17.67 11.87 6.85
C ARG A 400 -19.02 11.48 6.26
N TYR A 401 -19.03 10.50 5.36
CA TYR A 401 -20.23 10.05 4.68
C TYR A 401 -20.68 8.73 5.31
N LYS A 402 -21.96 8.66 5.68
CA LYS A 402 -22.57 7.41 6.18
C LYS A 402 -23.54 6.87 5.15
N SER A 403 -23.54 5.56 4.95
CA SER A 403 -24.62 4.89 4.25
C SER A 403 -25.90 5.06 5.07
N THR A 404 -26.96 5.59 4.45
CA THR A 404 -28.31 5.56 5.06
C THR A 404 -28.82 4.12 5.02
N PRO A 405 -29.32 3.55 6.15
CA PRO A 405 -29.69 2.14 6.23
C PRO A 405 -30.86 1.70 5.32
N ASN A 406 -31.51 2.59 4.59
CA ASN A 406 -32.80 2.36 3.90
C ASN A 406 -32.78 2.51 2.39
N VAL A 407 -31.66 2.35 1.70
CA VAL A 407 -31.69 2.24 0.24
C VAL A 407 -30.97 0.96 -0.17
N CYS A 408 -31.71 -0.14 -0.25
CA CYS A 408 -31.35 -1.23 -1.15
C CYS A 408 -31.20 -0.63 -2.54
N VAL A 409 -29.97 -0.50 -3.01
CA VAL A 409 -29.68 -0.17 -4.40
C VAL A 409 -30.04 -1.39 -5.24
N THR A 410 -31.33 -1.55 -5.55
CA THR A 410 -31.73 -2.36 -6.68
C THR A 410 -31.38 -1.53 -7.91
N ASN A 411 -30.30 -1.87 -8.59
CA ASN A 411 -29.98 -1.41 -9.94
C ASN A 411 -31.01 -1.98 -10.97
N LYS A 412 -32.29 -1.79 -10.72
CA LYS A 412 -33.30 -1.98 -11.77
C LYS A 412 -33.73 -0.58 -12.27
N PRO A 413 -33.63 -0.31 -13.57
CA PRO A 413 -34.25 0.87 -14.12
C PRO A 413 -35.76 0.79 -13.81
N ILE A 414 -36.31 1.86 -13.26
CA ILE A 414 -37.74 2.04 -13.11
C ILE A 414 -38.27 2.11 -14.55
N ILE A 415 -38.88 1.03 -15.02
CA ILE A 415 -39.69 1.04 -16.22
C ILE A 415 -40.96 1.76 -15.79
N ASN A 416 -41.11 3.01 -16.22
CA ASN A 416 -42.37 3.71 -16.09
C ASN A 416 -43.40 2.97 -16.93
N SER A 417 -44.29 2.27 -16.24
CA SER A 417 -45.57 1.84 -16.82
C SER A 417 -46.55 3.02 -16.72
N GLU A 418 -46.43 3.98 -17.63
CA GLU A 418 -47.54 4.85 -17.99
C GLU A 418 -47.96 4.43 -19.39
N GLY A 419 -49.14 3.87 -19.46
CA GLY A 419 -49.79 3.51 -20.71
C GLY A 419 -50.94 2.56 -20.52
N GLU A 420 -52.03 2.99 -19.85
CA GLU A 420 -53.44 2.77 -20.21
C GLU A 420 -54.32 3.74 -19.45
#